data_676e2bbe65c64fe4e94d1169345b0b97
#
_entry.id   676e2bbe65c64fe4e94d1169345b0b97
#
_cell.length_a   1.000
_cell.length_b   1.000
_cell.length_c   1.000
_cell.angle_alpha   90.00
_cell.angle_beta   90.00
_cell.angle_gamma   90.00
#
_symmetry.space_group_name_H-M   'P 1'
#
loop_
_entity.id
_entity.type
_entity.pdbx_description
1 polymer ?
#
loop_
_entity_poly.entity_id
_entity_poly.type
_entity_poly.pdbx_seq_one_letter_code
_entity_poly.pdbx_strand_id
1 'polypeptide(L)'
;MNNLFKHIIKEIDFKTIFQYGQRDGAKWQKEAIAKLIYKAGLETTSDSLLPASGGQNAIVAILAGLFQHGDRIGVDPLTYPGIKTAAKMLGIQLIPIKQEDNEISEEGLLYACKNENIKGLYIIPDYQNPTTHIMSQNGRKMIANIASKYNLIVIEDAIHSLLNETHLNPVASYLPNQTIYITSLSKIIAPSLRLAYISTPKQ
;
A
#
# COMPACT_ATOMS: atom_id res chain seq x y z
N MET A 1 14.14 -15.49 17.29
CA MET A 1 13.68 -16.14 16.04
C MET A 1 13.78 -17.66 16.06
N ASN A 2 14.94 -18.27 16.34
CA ASN A 2 15.07 -19.76 16.38
C ASN A 2 14.07 -20.47 17.30
N ASN A 3 13.77 -19.93 18.49
CA ASN A 3 12.81 -20.54 19.43
C ASN A 3 11.37 -20.46 18.92
N LEU A 4 11.02 -19.37 18.22
CA LEU A 4 9.71 -19.23 17.60
C LEU A 4 9.49 -20.26 16.48
N PHE A 5 10.47 -20.44 15.59
CA PHE A 5 10.38 -21.45 14.53
C PHE A 5 10.32 -22.88 15.08
N LYS A 6 11.09 -23.19 16.12
CA LYS A 6 11.02 -24.51 16.80
C LYS A 6 9.65 -24.77 17.42
N HIS A 7 9.01 -23.72 17.95
CA HIS A 7 7.66 -23.83 18.52
C HIS A 7 6.62 -24.02 17.41
N ILE A 8 6.66 -23.19 16.38
CA ILE A 8 5.77 -23.28 15.23
C ILE A 8 5.82 -24.67 14.58
N ILE A 9 7.03 -25.22 14.33
CA ILE A 9 7.20 -26.56 13.70
C ILE A 9 6.52 -27.67 14.51
N LYS A 10 6.44 -27.55 15.83
CA LYS A 10 5.77 -28.56 16.69
C LYS A 10 4.25 -28.49 16.62
N GLU A 11 3.69 -27.31 16.30
CA GLU A 11 2.25 -27.08 16.31
C GLU A 11 1.61 -27.13 14.91
N ILE A 12 2.44 -27.14 13.86
CA ILE A 12 1.98 -27.14 12.48
C ILE A 12 1.43 -28.50 12.07
N ASP A 13 0.18 -28.54 11.62
CA ASP A 13 -0.33 -29.62 10.80
C ASP A 13 0.17 -29.49 9.36
N PHE A 14 1.21 -30.25 9.02
CA PHE A 14 1.80 -30.26 7.67
C PHE A 14 0.81 -30.62 6.57
N LYS A 15 -0.25 -31.39 6.85
CA LYS A 15 -1.28 -31.70 5.85
C LYS A 15 -2.00 -30.43 5.40
N THR A 16 -2.28 -29.54 6.35
CA THR A 16 -2.97 -28.26 6.04
C THR A 16 -2.08 -27.32 5.21
N ILE A 17 -0.75 -27.31 5.45
CA ILE A 17 0.16 -26.42 4.73
C ILE A 17 0.36 -26.83 3.27
N PHE A 18 0.34 -28.13 2.98
CA PHE A 18 0.56 -28.65 1.63
C PHE A 18 -0.73 -28.80 0.81
N GLN A 19 -1.88 -28.41 1.35
CA GLN A 19 -3.13 -28.35 0.60
C GLN A 19 -3.31 -26.97 -0.09
N TYR A 20 -4.06 -26.96 -1.18
CA TYR A 20 -4.52 -25.69 -1.76
C TYR A 20 -5.38 -24.94 -0.74
N GLY A 21 -4.93 -23.76 -0.32
CA GLY A 21 -5.69 -22.86 0.56
C GLY A 21 -6.83 -22.15 -0.20
N GLN A 22 -7.60 -21.38 0.55
CA GLN A 22 -8.57 -20.46 -0.04
C GLN A 22 -7.84 -19.40 -0.88
N ARG A 23 -8.38 -19.05 -2.05
CA ARG A 23 -7.77 -18.10 -2.99
C ARG A 23 -7.52 -16.72 -2.37
N ASP A 24 -8.39 -16.29 -1.47
CA ASP A 24 -8.34 -15.02 -0.76
C ASP A 24 -7.58 -15.10 0.59
N GLY A 25 -6.96 -16.24 0.88
CA GLY A 25 -6.19 -16.49 2.10
C GLY A 25 -7.04 -16.97 3.29
N ALA A 26 -6.38 -17.61 4.26
CA ALA A 26 -7.06 -18.14 5.44
C ALA A 26 -7.55 -17.01 6.37
N LYS A 27 -8.76 -17.14 6.90
CA LYS A 27 -9.40 -16.14 7.77
C LYS A 27 -8.52 -15.76 8.96
N TRP A 28 -7.95 -16.73 9.66
CA TRP A 28 -7.08 -16.48 10.82
C TRP A 28 -5.84 -15.65 10.48
N GLN A 29 -5.26 -15.83 9.28
CA GLN A 29 -4.13 -15.02 8.81
C GLN A 29 -4.57 -13.57 8.58
N LYS A 30 -5.70 -13.38 7.91
CA LYS A 30 -6.27 -12.06 7.65
C LYS A 30 -6.65 -11.33 8.95
N GLU A 31 -7.23 -12.04 9.94
CA GLU A 31 -7.51 -11.48 11.26
C GLU A 31 -6.25 -11.04 12.02
N ALA A 32 -5.17 -11.83 11.94
CA ALA A 32 -3.89 -11.45 12.54
C ALA A 32 -3.29 -10.19 11.87
N ILE A 33 -3.39 -10.09 10.56
CA ILE A 33 -2.92 -8.92 9.80
C ILE A 33 -3.81 -7.69 10.06
N ALA A 34 -5.12 -7.84 10.16
CA ALA A 34 -6.01 -6.74 10.51
C ALA A 34 -5.62 -6.08 11.85
N LYS A 35 -5.22 -6.89 12.85
CA LYS A 35 -4.70 -6.39 14.13
C LYS A 35 -3.37 -5.63 13.97
N LEU A 36 -2.50 -6.04 13.04
CA LEU A 36 -1.27 -5.30 12.75
C LEU A 36 -1.55 -3.98 12.04
N ILE A 37 -2.45 -3.98 11.06
CA ILE A 37 -2.86 -2.78 10.33
C ILE A 37 -3.53 -1.78 11.28
N TYR A 38 -4.34 -2.27 12.23
CA TYR A 38 -4.94 -1.43 13.28
C TYR A 38 -3.89 -0.68 14.11
N LYS A 39 -2.75 -1.33 14.44
CA LYS A 39 -1.64 -0.66 15.13
C LYS A 39 -0.99 0.44 14.29
N ALA A 40 -1.09 0.37 12.98
CA ALA A 40 -0.63 1.41 12.05
C ALA A 40 -1.68 2.51 11.82
N GLY A 41 -2.79 2.52 12.56
CA GLY A 41 -3.81 3.57 12.51
C GLY A 41 -4.91 3.37 11.47
N LEU A 42 -5.02 2.18 10.85
CA LEU A 42 -6.10 1.86 9.91
C LEU A 42 -7.02 0.78 10.43
N GLU A 43 -8.30 1.08 10.53
CA GLU A 43 -9.33 0.09 10.84
C GLU A 43 -9.72 -0.69 9.57
N THR A 44 -9.51 -2.00 9.58
CA THR A 44 -9.87 -2.90 8.48
C THR A 44 -10.42 -4.22 9.00
N THR A 45 -11.04 -5.01 8.13
CA THR A 45 -11.59 -6.33 8.48
C THR A 45 -10.92 -7.43 7.65
N SER A 46 -11.00 -8.68 8.12
CA SER A 46 -10.49 -9.84 7.37
C SER A 46 -11.07 -9.92 5.96
N ASP A 47 -12.32 -9.52 5.76
CA ASP A 47 -13.01 -9.64 4.48
C ASP A 47 -12.50 -8.63 3.44
N SER A 48 -11.90 -7.53 3.90
CA SER A 48 -11.28 -6.52 3.04
C SER A 48 -9.81 -6.81 2.71
N LEU A 49 -9.26 -7.93 3.20
CA LEU A 49 -7.84 -8.26 3.04
C LEU A 49 -7.61 -9.35 2.00
N LEU A 50 -6.68 -9.09 1.09
CA LEU A 50 -6.20 -10.05 0.08
C LEU A 50 -4.70 -10.28 0.27
N PRO A 51 -4.23 -11.55 0.35
CA PRO A 51 -2.81 -11.85 0.43
C PRO A 51 -2.12 -11.65 -0.92
N ALA A 52 -0.84 -11.28 -0.88
CA ALA A 52 0.02 -11.13 -2.04
C ALA A 52 1.43 -11.65 -1.75
N SER A 53 2.14 -12.09 -2.78
CA SER A 53 3.50 -12.61 -2.70
C SER A 53 4.55 -11.49 -2.56
N GLY A 54 4.38 -10.64 -1.55
CA GLY A 54 5.19 -9.46 -1.26
C GLY A 54 4.68 -8.19 -1.93
N GLY A 55 5.20 -7.02 -1.47
CA GLY A 55 4.72 -5.70 -1.89
C GLY A 55 4.78 -5.47 -3.41
N GLN A 56 5.83 -5.95 -4.08
CA GLN A 56 5.93 -5.82 -5.55
C GLN A 56 4.80 -6.55 -6.29
N ASN A 57 4.43 -7.76 -5.82
CA ASN A 57 3.31 -8.50 -6.39
C ASN A 57 1.98 -7.78 -6.12
N ALA A 58 1.81 -7.21 -4.92
CA ALA A 58 0.66 -6.40 -4.58
C ALA A 58 0.51 -5.20 -5.52
N ILE A 59 1.60 -4.44 -5.76
CA ILE A 59 1.60 -3.30 -6.68
C ILE A 59 1.18 -3.73 -8.09
N VAL A 60 1.79 -4.79 -8.64
CA VAL A 60 1.46 -5.29 -9.98
C VAL A 60 -0.01 -5.71 -10.06
N ALA A 61 -0.52 -6.44 -9.07
CA ALA A 61 -1.90 -6.88 -9.02
C ALA A 61 -2.90 -5.71 -8.98
N ILE A 62 -2.61 -4.67 -8.17
CA ILE A 62 -3.44 -3.46 -8.07
C ILE A 62 -3.44 -2.72 -9.40
N LEU A 63 -2.26 -2.49 -9.99
CA LEU A 63 -2.16 -1.79 -11.27
C LEU A 63 -2.89 -2.53 -12.39
N ALA A 64 -2.69 -3.84 -12.49
CA ALA A 64 -3.33 -4.67 -13.52
C ALA A 64 -4.86 -4.79 -13.34
N GLY A 65 -5.34 -4.73 -12.09
CA GLY A 65 -6.76 -4.88 -11.78
C GLY A 65 -7.57 -3.58 -11.89
N LEU A 66 -6.95 -2.42 -11.68
CA LEU A 66 -7.67 -1.16 -11.53
C LEU A 66 -7.36 -0.12 -12.63
N PHE A 67 -6.29 -0.31 -13.39
CA PHE A 67 -5.84 0.64 -14.42
C PHE A 67 -5.69 -0.03 -15.78
N GLN A 68 -5.78 0.76 -16.82
CA GLN A 68 -5.64 0.31 -18.20
C GLN A 68 -4.36 0.86 -18.84
N HIS A 69 -3.93 0.26 -19.93
CA HIS A 69 -2.86 0.79 -20.77
C HIS A 69 -3.14 2.25 -21.15
N GLY A 70 -2.18 3.13 -20.96
CA GLY A 70 -2.30 4.57 -21.21
C GLY A 70 -2.83 5.38 -20.03
N ASP A 71 -3.34 4.75 -18.98
CA ASP A 71 -3.76 5.47 -17.76
C ASP A 71 -2.57 6.18 -17.11
N ARG A 72 -2.85 7.30 -16.44
CA ARG A 72 -1.85 8.12 -15.77
C ARG A 72 -2.00 8.06 -14.27
N ILE A 73 -0.89 7.85 -13.57
CA ILE A 73 -0.82 7.76 -12.10
C ILE A 73 0.18 8.78 -11.60
N GLY A 74 -0.23 9.65 -10.69
CA GLY A 74 0.63 10.58 -9.99
C GLY A 74 1.58 9.83 -9.03
N VAL A 75 2.83 10.29 -8.95
CA VAL A 75 3.85 9.72 -8.05
C VAL A 75 4.76 10.82 -7.52
N ASP A 76 5.44 10.54 -6.41
CA ASP A 76 6.59 11.36 -6.01
C ASP A 76 7.65 11.38 -7.13
N PRO A 77 8.34 12.51 -7.41
CA PRO A 77 9.38 12.61 -8.43
C PRO A 77 10.51 11.58 -8.23
N LEU A 78 10.90 11.38 -6.96
CA LEU A 78 11.75 10.28 -6.53
C LEU A 78 10.85 9.25 -5.86
N THR A 79 10.69 8.07 -6.44
CA THR A 79 9.80 7.03 -5.92
C THR A 79 10.42 5.64 -6.06
N TYR A 80 9.81 4.67 -5.42
CA TYR A 80 10.26 3.27 -5.43
C TYR A 80 10.42 2.73 -6.87
N PRO A 81 11.59 2.16 -7.23
CA PRO A 81 11.82 1.66 -8.59
C PRO A 81 10.83 0.58 -9.04
N GLY A 82 10.27 -0.17 -8.09
CA GLY A 82 9.32 -1.25 -8.39
C GLY A 82 8.02 -0.77 -9.02
N ILE A 83 7.50 0.42 -8.63
CA ILE A 83 6.31 0.99 -9.29
C ILE A 83 6.63 1.38 -10.74
N LYS A 84 7.84 1.90 -11.00
CA LYS A 84 8.27 2.27 -12.36
C LYS A 84 8.32 1.04 -13.27
N THR A 85 8.86 -0.07 -12.76
CA THR A 85 8.91 -1.33 -13.51
C THR A 85 7.50 -1.88 -13.78
N ALA A 86 6.64 -1.91 -12.78
CA ALA A 86 5.27 -2.40 -12.92
C ALA A 86 4.45 -1.54 -13.91
N ALA A 87 4.53 -0.21 -13.79
CA ALA A 87 3.86 0.71 -14.70
C ALA A 87 4.33 0.53 -16.14
N LYS A 88 5.64 0.42 -16.37
CA LYS A 88 6.20 0.16 -17.70
C LYS A 88 5.69 -1.14 -18.31
N MET A 89 5.62 -2.22 -17.52
CA MET A 89 5.12 -3.52 -17.98
C MET A 89 3.66 -3.47 -18.42
N LEU A 90 2.85 -2.64 -17.76
CA LEU A 90 1.41 -2.51 -18.00
C LEU A 90 1.03 -1.35 -18.93
N GLY A 91 2.04 -0.59 -19.43
CA GLY A 91 1.80 0.57 -20.28
C GLY A 91 1.13 1.75 -19.57
N ILE A 92 1.30 1.84 -18.24
CA ILE A 92 0.79 2.94 -17.41
C ILE A 92 1.83 4.04 -17.37
N GLN A 93 1.39 5.30 -17.44
CA GLN A 93 2.24 6.47 -17.39
C GLN A 93 2.35 7.01 -15.96
N LEU A 94 3.57 7.18 -15.45
CA LEU A 94 3.80 7.81 -14.16
C LEU A 94 4.05 9.30 -14.33
N ILE A 95 3.26 10.12 -13.65
CA ILE A 95 3.32 11.58 -13.69
C ILE A 95 3.95 12.08 -12.38
N PRO A 96 5.16 12.64 -12.42
CA PRO A 96 5.78 13.21 -11.22
C PRO A 96 4.99 14.43 -10.75
N ILE A 97 4.63 14.46 -9.48
CA ILE A 97 3.90 15.58 -8.85
C ILE A 97 4.91 16.54 -8.23
N LYS A 98 4.73 17.86 -8.48
CA LYS A 98 5.55 18.89 -7.83
C LYS A 98 5.49 18.74 -6.31
N GLN A 99 6.64 18.87 -5.66
CA GLN A 99 6.79 18.81 -4.22
C GLN A 99 7.17 20.18 -3.64
N GLU A 100 6.79 20.39 -2.41
CA GLU A 100 7.25 21.46 -1.52
C GLU A 100 7.61 20.80 -0.17
N ASP A 101 8.70 21.18 0.43
CA ASP A 101 9.19 20.64 1.71
C ASP A 101 9.31 19.09 1.73
N ASN A 102 9.68 18.48 0.61
CA ASN A 102 9.76 17.04 0.37
C ASN A 102 8.41 16.29 0.42
N GLU A 103 7.29 16.99 0.35
CA GLU A 103 5.95 16.40 0.24
C GLU A 103 5.27 16.81 -1.06
N ILE A 104 4.34 16.01 -1.55
CA ILE A 104 3.46 16.38 -2.66
C ILE A 104 2.75 17.69 -2.31
N SER A 105 2.95 18.72 -3.14
CA SER A 105 2.31 20.01 -2.91
C SER A 105 0.85 20.01 -3.37
N GLU A 106 0.02 20.82 -2.71
CA GLU A 106 -1.39 20.99 -3.10
C GLU A 106 -1.50 21.50 -4.53
N GLU A 107 -0.71 22.53 -4.89
CA GLU A 107 -0.65 23.07 -6.25
C GLU A 107 -0.28 22.01 -7.29
N GLY A 108 0.76 21.20 -7.00
CA GLY A 108 1.23 20.15 -7.90
C GLY A 108 0.19 19.05 -8.11
N LEU A 109 -0.49 18.62 -7.05
CA LEU A 109 -1.52 17.60 -7.15
C LEU A 109 -2.76 18.11 -7.90
N LEU A 110 -3.19 19.35 -7.62
CA LEU A 110 -4.29 19.99 -8.37
C LEU A 110 -3.96 20.18 -9.86
N TYR A 111 -2.71 20.56 -10.17
CA TYR A 111 -2.25 20.64 -11.56
C TYR A 111 -2.33 19.30 -12.26
N ALA A 112 -1.83 18.25 -11.63
CA ALA A 112 -1.86 16.90 -12.22
C ALA A 112 -3.29 16.38 -12.43
N CYS A 113 -4.20 16.65 -11.51
CA CYS A 113 -5.62 16.31 -11.69
C CYS A 113 -6.25 17.04 -12.88
N LYS A 114 -5.98 18.33 -13.05
CA LYS A 114 -6.63 19.18 -14.06
C LYS A 114 -6.01 19.06 -15.46
N ASN A 115 -4.69 18.93 -15.53
CA ASN A 115 -3.96 19.06 -16.79
C ASN A 115 -3.37 17.73 -17.28
N GLU A 116 -3.06 16.83 -16.36
CA GLU A 116 -2.49 15.52 -16.71
C GLU A 116 -3.53 14.40 -16.69
N ASN A 117 -4.76 14.70 -16.22
CA ASN A 117 -5.86 13.72 -16.16
C ASN A 117 -5.43 12.41 -15.46
N ILE A 118 -4.74 12.51 -14.32
CA ILE A 118 -4.35 11.34 -13.54
C ILE A 118 -5.60 10.63 -13.01
N LYS A 119 -5.60 9.29 -13.02
CA LYS A 119 -6.67 8.46 -12.49
C LYS A 119 -6.37 7.90 -11.11
N GLY A 120 -5.11 7.92 -10.72
CA GLY A 120 -4.67 7.42 -9.43
C GLY A 120 -3.45 8.16 -8.92
N LEU A 121 -3.13 7.89 -7.66
CA LEU A 121 -1.96 8.43 -6.97
C LEU A 121 -1.28 7.28 -6.21
N TYR A 122 0.02 7.08 -6.41
CA TYR A 122 0.82 6.15 -5.62
C TYR A 122 1.73 6.93 -4.67
N ILE A 123 1.64 6.62 -3.39
CA ILE A 123 2.37 7.29 -2.32
C ILE A 123 3.01 6.30 -1.36
N ILE A 124 4.11 6.72 -0.71
CA ILE A 124 4.78 6.03 0.38
C ILE A 124 4.86 7.00 1.56
N PRO A 125 3.82 7.10 2.41
CA PRO A 125 3.74 8.14 3.43
C PRO A 125 4.73 7.99 4.59
N ASP A 126 5.18 6.75 4.86
CA ASP A 126 6.09 6.45 5.97
C ASP A 126 7.44 5.97 5.43
N TYR A 127 8.51 6.70 5.77
CA TYR A 127 9.87 6.41 5.30
C TYR A 127 9.94 6.24 3.78
N GLN A 128 9.50 7.29 3.09
CA GLN A 128 9.46 7.35 1.63
C GLN A 128 10.74 6.82 0.99
N ASN A 129 10.61 6.01 -0.03
CA ASN A 129 11.74 5.41 -0.73
C ASN A 129 12.04 6.18 -2.03
N PRO A 130 13.20 6.90 -2.14
CA PRO A 130 14.43 6.72 -1.34
C PRO A 130 14.68 7.80 -0.28
N THR A 131 13.83 8.80 -0.09
CA THR A 131 14.15 10.01 0.69
C THR A 131 14.09 9.81 2.21
N THR A 132 13.48 8.71 2.67
CA THR A 132 13.18 8.42 4.08
C THR A 132 12.26 9.43 4.78
N HIS A 133 11.72 10.38 4.04
CA HIS A 133 10.78 11.37 4.57
C HIS A 133 9.50 10.70 5.12
N ILE A 134 8.93 11.28 6.17
CA ILE A 134 7.63 10.89 6.73
C ILE A 134 6.66 12.02 6.41
N MET A 135 5.64 11.70 5.63
CA MET A 135 4.61 12.66 5.23
C MET A 135 3.85 13.16 6.45
N SER A 136 3.70 14.48 6.55
CA SER A 136 2.98 15.13 7.62
C SER A 136 1.49 14.74 7.65
N GLN A 137 0.85 14.89 8.83
CA GLN A 137 -0.58 14.62 8.94
C GLN A 137 -1.43 15.55 8.07
N ASN A 138 -0.97 16.79 7.86
CA ASN A 138 -1.63 17.74 6.98
C ASN A 138 -1.51 17.35 5.51
N GLY A 139 -0.33 16.87 5.07
CA GLY A 139 -0.13 16.35 3.73
C GLY A 139 -1.05 15.16 3.43
N ARG A 140 -1.19 14.20 4.39
CA ARG A 140 -2.11 13.06 4.24
C ARG A 140 -3.57 13.51 4.09
N LYS A 141 -4.02 14.46 4.89
CA LYS A 141 -5.38 15.04 4.79
C LYS A 141 -5.60 15.80 3.48
N MET A 142 -4.62 16.60 3.06
CA MET A 142 -4.66 17.32 1.79
C MET A 142 -4.82 16.37 0.63
N ILE A 143 -4.01 15.29 0.58
CA ILE A 143 -4.11 14.25 -0.45
C ILE A 143 -5.50 13.60 -0.44
N ALA A 144 -6.01 13.20 0.73
CA ALA A 144 -7.33 12.60 0.84
C ALA A 144 -8.45 13.52 0.31
N ASN A 145 -8.39 14.80 0.64
CA ASN A 145 -9.38 15.79 0.19
C ASN A 145 -9.37 15.97 -1.34
N ILE A 146 -8.17 16.10 -1.93
CA ILE A 146 -8.05 16.28 -3.38
C ILE A 146 -8.42 14.99 -4.11
N ALA A 147 -7.94 13.84 -3.65
CA ALA A 147 -8.26 12.54 -4.24
C ALA A 147 -9.78 12.29 -4.22
N SER A 148 -10.46 12.62 -3.12
CA SER A 148 -11.92 12.56 -3.03
C SER A 148 -12.60 13.44 -4.08
N LYS A 149 -12.17 14.70 -4.19
CA LYS A 149 -12.74 15.68 -5.13
C LYS A 149 -12.59 15.27 -6.60
N TYR A 150 -11.46 14.67 -6.96
CA TYR A 150 -11.15 14.27 -8.34
C TYR A 150 -11.37 12.78 -8.61
N ASN A 151 -11.96 12.05 -7.66
CA ASN A 151 -12.24 10.62 -7.75
C ASN A 151 -11.00 9.78 -8.11
N LEU A 152 -9.85 10.10 -7.48
CA LEU A 152 -8.62 9.35 -7.69
C LEU A 152 -8.63 8.05 -6.88
N ILE A 153 -8.06 7.00 -7.44
CA ILE A 153 -7.68 5.81 -6.69
C ILE A 153 -6.32 6.09 -6.03
N VAL A 154 -6.26 6.03 -4.70
CA VAL A 154 -5.00 6.17 -3.97
C VAL A 154 -4.43 4.78 -3.68
N ILE A 155 -3.17 4.55 -4.06
CA ILE A 155 -2.39 3.37 -3.68
C ILE A 155 -1.41 3.82 -2.60
N GLU A 156 -1.71 3.46 -1.37
CA GLU A 156 -0.88 3.78 -0.20
C GLU A 156 0.04 2.59 0.10
N ASP A 157 1.31 2.72 -0.28
CA ASP A 157 2.34 1.72 0.01
C ASP A 157 2.89 1.94 1.43
N ALA A 158 2.28 1.26 2.38
CA ALA A 158 2.52 1.38 3.82
C ALA A 158 3.40 0.25 4.36
N ILE A 159 4.30 -0.30 3.55
CA ILE A 159 5.18 -1.40 3.97
C ILE A 159 6.14 -1.01 5.10
N HIS A 160 6.35 0.26 5.34
CA HIS A 160 7.18 0.80 6.42
C HIS A 160 6.37 1.36 7.60
N SER A 161 5.04 1.47 7.49
CA SER A 161 4.20 2.16 8.50
C SER A 161 4.31 1.57 9.91
N LEU A 162 4.48 0.25 10.03
CA LEU A 162 4.66 -0.40 11.33
C LEU A 162 6.02 -0.13 11.99
N LEU A 163 6.95 0.50 11.28
CA LEU A 163 8.24 0.98 11.82
C LEU A 163 8.14 2.43 12.30
N ASN A 164 7.06 3.12 11.97
CA ASN A 164 6.87 4.52 12.34
C ASN A 164 6.28 4.64 13.75
N GLU A 165 7.04 5.21 14.67
CA GLU A 165 6.64 5.43 16.06
C GLU A 165 5.80 6.70 16.25
N THR A 166 5.66 7.55 15.22
CA THR A 166 4.91 8.82 15.33
C THR A 166 3.39 8.67 15.28
N HIS A 167 2.90 7.46 15.00
CA HIS A 167 1.47 7.11 14.98
C HIS A 167 0.58 8.06 14.17
N LEU A 168 1.06 8.48 12.99
CA LEU A 168 0.27 9.28 12.07
C LEU A 168 -0.81 8.43 11.39
N ASN A 169 -2.01 8.97 11.29
CA ASN A 169 -3.09 8.28 10.61
C ASN A 169 -2.80 8.15 9.10
N PRO A 170 -2.97 6.98 8.49
CA PRO A 170 -2.77 6.78 7.06
C PRO A 170 -3.81 7.54 6.22
N VAL A 171 -3.51 7.79 4.95
CA VAL A 171 -4.46 8.40 3.99
C VAL A 171 -5.72 7.55 3.88
N ALA A 172 -5.59 6.23 3.93
CA ALA A 172 -6.69 5.28 3.93
C ALA A 172 -7.73 5.53 5.04
N SER A 173 -7.33 6.08 6.19
CA SER A 173 -8.26 6.41 7.28
C SER A 173 -9.13 7.62 6.98
N TYR A 174 -8.68 8.54 6.11
CA TYR A 174 -9.44 9.72 5.68
C TYR A 174 -10.22 9.47 4.39
N LEU A 175 -9.78 8.51 3.57
CA LEU A 175 -10.37 8.18 2.26
C LEU A 175 -10.56 6.67 2.10
N PRO A 176 -11.34 6.01 2.99
CA PRO A 176 -11.42 4.55 3.04
C PRO A 176 -12.03 3.90 1.79
N ASN A 177 -12.87 4.64 1.04
CA ASN A 177 -13.57 4.10 -0.12
C ASN A 177 -12.80 4.23 -1.45
N GLN A 178 -11.65 4.90 -1.44
CA GLN A 178 -10.84 5.13 -2.65
C GLN A 178 -9.36 4.79 -2.44
N THR A 179 -8.97 4.34 -1.24
CA THR A 179 -7.58 4.01 -0.94
C THR A 179 -7.39 2.51 -0.86
N ILE A 180 -6.41 2.01 -1.62
CA ILE A 180 -5.88 0.65 -1.54
C ILE A 180 -4.63 0.72 -0.67
N TYR A 181 -4.65 0.08 0.50
CA TYR A 181 -3.55 0.11 1.46
C TYR A 181 -2.73 -1.19 1.37
N ILE A 182 -1.42 -1.07 1.18
CA ILE A 182 -0.50 -2.22 1.07
C ILE A 182 0.32 -2.30 2.37
N THR A 183 0.29 -3.45 3.03
CA THR A 183 1.20 -3.77 4.15
C THR A 183 2.02 -5.00 3.84
N SER A 184 3.20 -5.14 4.47
CA SER A 184 4.09 -6.29 4.25
C SER A 184 4.83 -6.67 5.51
N LEU A 185 5.05 -7.97 5.70
CA LEU A 185 5.86 -8.51 6.79
C LEU A 185 7.37 -8.50 6.47
N SER A 186 7.75 -8.16 5.25
CA SER A 186 9.14 -8.21 4.78
C SER A 186 10.10 -7.32 5.57
N LYS A 187 9.63 -6.17 6.07
CA LYS A 187 10.47 -5.20 6.80
C LYS A 187 10.41 -5.39 8.32
N ILE A 188 9.38 -6.08 8.80
CA ILE A 188 9.10 -6.24 10.24
C ILE A 188 9.62 -7.57 10.75
N ILE A 189 9.47 -8.65 9.95
CA ILE A 189 9.82 -10.01 10.35
C ILE A 189 11.00 -10.52 9.53
N ALA A 190 10.81 -10.77 8.24
CA ALA A 190 11.87 -11.26 7.35
C ALA A 190 11.53 -11.03 5.88
N PRO A 191 12.47 -10.52 5.05
CA PRO A 191 12.26 -10.29 3.63
C PRO A 191 11.93 -11.56 2.84
N SER A 192 12.46 -12.70 3.26
CA SER A 192 12.29 -14.02 2.60
C SER A 192 10.88 -14.59 2.71
N LEU A 193 10.04 -14.14 3.64
CA LEU A 193 8.67 -14.62 3.79
C LEU A 193 7.80 -14.28 2.58
N ARG A 194 8.13 -13.25 1.84
CA ARG A 194 7.39 -12.78 0.65
C ARG A 194 5.88 -12.68 0.90
N LEU A 195 5.49 -12.12 2.03
CA LEU A 195 4.09 -11.98 2.44
C LEU A 195 3.71 -10.51 2.58
N ALA A 196 2.71 -10.12 1.81
CA ALA A 196 2.06 -8.82 1.88
C ALA A 196 0.54 -8.98 1.88
N TYR A 197 -0.16 -7.94 2.25
CA TYR A 197 -1.61 -7.88 2.21
C TYR A 197 -2.06 -6.55 1.63
N ILE A 198 -3.10 -6.63 0.81
CA ILE A 198 -3.81 -5.52 0.23
C ILE A 198 -5.10 -5.33 1.02
N SER A 199 -5.29 -4.18 1.64
CA SER A 199 -6.58 -3.79 2.20
C SER A 199 -7.35 -3.00 1.15
N THR A 200 -8.49 -3.54 0.73
CA THR A 200 -9.36 -2.92 -0.27
C THR A 200 -10.44 -2.07 0.40
N PRO A 201 -11.01 -1.07 -0.29
CA PRO A 201 -12.22 -0.39 0.13
C PRO A 201 -13.33 -1.36 0.49
N LYS A 202 -14.16 -1.00 1.47
CA LYS A 202 -15.40 -1.74 1.77
C LYS A 202 -16.35 -1.54 0.59
N GLN A 203 -16.85 -2.65 0.04
CA GLN A 203 -17.94 -2.64 -0.94
C GLN A 203 -19.27 -2.31 -0.26
#